data_7fa396d1d90a390e1bd53b7dee62c871
#
_entry.id   7fa396d1d90a390e1bd53b7dee62c871
#
_cell.length_a   1.000
_cell.length_b   1.000
_cell.length_c   1.000
_cell.angle_alpha   90.00
_cell.angle_beta   90.00
_cell.angle_gamma   90.00
#
_symmetry.space_group_name_H-M   'P 1'
#
loop_
_entity.id
_entity.type
_entity.pdbx_description
1 polymer ?
#
loop_
_entity_poly.entity_id
_entity_poly.type
_entity_poly.pdbx_seq_one_letter_code
_entity_poly.pdbx_strand_id
1 'polypeptide(L)'
;MKPKLTWWASLFVCLLLSINLWAQNKPISGRIFNKATGESVAGATVTLKGTSQKTVTDARGRFTITGSAGAVLTISYVGMNPVEYALTGSTTDLSIAMEESAETTLADVVVVGYGTQRLTKVSGAIATVKGSDIEKLRPTRMEEALQGRASGVNVIQPGTPGAKPTVLIRGIPSFSGTDPVVIIDGVPQTLTDLNSIAPTDIESINVLKDAATAAIYGVRGGNGVIVVTTRSGRKSSKTDITVNASYGMQDVINTVGVLNATEYAAMINEGSTVAGGPVVFNDLSQIGVGTNWQNEVFKMAPLQSHTLSARGGSDRMGYFLSAGYTSQGGIVGGNEKSRFSRGNFTANLTFDLSSKLKFLLNTTGVLLEGRGVQENSFNSILGSALNFDPTVAVNNTVAGTPGQYGFSNLLLSEVFNPLTKLENTYNKNMGSKLYGKFELQYQLLNNLRVTSRFGYT
;
A
#
# COMPACT_ATOMS: atom_id res chain seq x y z
N MET A 1 -65.63 77.50 11.69
CA MET A 1 -65.19 76.61 10.61
C MET A 1 -63.68 76.41 10.70
N LYS A 2 -63.24 75.18 10.81
CA LYS A 2 -61.94 74.45 10.59
C LYS A 2 -61.52 73.62 11.80
N PRO A 3 -62.01 72.37 11.90
CA PRO A 3 -61.27 71.34 12.65
C PRO A 3 -61.19 70.04 11.82
N LYS A 4 -60.92 70.07 10.53
CA LYS A 4 -60.75 68.84 9.74
C LYS A 4 -59.31 68.46 9.35
N LEU A 5 -58.38 69.42 9.54
CA LEU A 5 -56.98 69.19 9.10
C LEU A 5 -56.13 68.47 10.19
N THR A 6 -56.49 68.64 11.45
CA THR A 6 -55.74 68.02 12.59
C THR A 6 -56.00 66.53 12.72
N TRP A 7 -57.13 66.03 12.28
CA TRP A 7 -57.50 64.61 12.36
C TRP A 7 -56.74 63.80 11.36
N TRP A 8 -56.51 64.32 10.17
CA TRP A 8 -55.72 63.68 9.14
C TRP A 8 -54.20 63.67 9.47
N ALA A 9 -53.69 64.66 10.11
CA ALA A 9 -52.31 64.72 10.58
C ALA A 9 -52.07 63.75 11.71
N SER A 10 -52.99 63.54 12.64
CA SER A 10 -52.88 62.52 13.68
C SER A 10 -52.96 61.09 13.14
N LEU A 11 -53.78 60.84 12.14
CA LEU A 11 -53.87 59.51 11.50
C LEU A 11 -52.58 59.19 10.74
N PHE A 12 -51.97 60.18 10.08
CA PHE A 12 -50.71 60.04 9.37
C PHE A 12 -49.48 59.83 10.31
N VAL A 13 -49.47 60.43 11.45
CA VAL A 13 -48.47 60.22 12.48
C VAL A 13 -48.63 58.83 13.13
N CYS A 14 -49.81 58.35 13.40
CA CYS A 14 -50.05 57.00 13.88
C CYS A 14 -49.69 55.92 12.82
N LEU A 15 -49.87 56.19 11.53
CA LEU A 15 -49.46 55.32 10.47
C LEU A 15 -47.95 55.26 10.29
N LEU A 16 -47.22 56.36 10.53
CA LEU A 16 -45.75 56.40 10.50
C LEU A 16 -45.12 55.76 11.72
N LEU A 17 -45.82 55.71 12.88
CA LEU A 17 -45.33 55.02 14.09
C LEU A 17 -45.49 53.50 14.05
N SER A 18 -46.32 52.98 13.18
CA SER A 18 -46.56 51.52 13.00
C SER A 18 -45.52 50.84 12.10
N ILE A 19 -44.58 51.55 11.45
CA ILE A 19 -43.60 50.99 10.52
C ILE A 19 -42.29 50.56 11.22
N ASN A 20 -42.13 50.75 12.52
CA ASN A 20 -40.93 50.38 13.26
C ASN A 20 -41.03 49.03 14.02
N LEU A 21 -41.86 48.09 13.56
CA LEU A 21 -41.71 46.67 13.94
C LEU A 21 -40.58 46.02 13.12
N TRP A 22 -39.38 46.53 13.29
CA TRP A 22 -38.19 45.85 12.82
C TRP A 22 -38.05 44.56 13.65
N ALA A 23 -38.07 43.42 12.99
CA ALA A 23 -37.78 42.14 13.61
C ALA A 23 -36.47 42.28 14.39
N GLN A 24 -36.53 42.27 15.72
CA GLN A 24 -35.36 42.38 16.58
C GLN A 24 -34.49 41.13 16.33
N ASN A 25 -33.36 41.32 15.64
CA ASN A 25 -32.32 40.28 15.53
C ASN A 25 -31.76 40.02 16.91
N LYS A 26 -32.01 38.84 17.46
CA LYS A 26 -31.48 38.40 18.77
C LYS A 26 -30.27 37.52 18.58
N PRO A 27 -29.24 37.59 19.43
CA PRO A 27 -28.17 36.60 19.45
C PRO A 27 -28.74 35.26 19.87
N ILE A 28 -28.48 34.25 19.06
CA ILE A 28 -28.88 32.84 19.25
C ILE A 28 -27.59 32.07 19.53
N SER A 29 -27.54 31.41 20.67
CA SER A 29 -26.44 30.55 21.05
C SER A 29 -26.89 29.10 21.06
N GLY A 30 -25.97 28.18 20.88
CA GLY A 30 -26.24 26.76 20.94
C GLY A 30 -24.99 25.91 20.98
N ARG A 31 -25.19 24.61 21.15
CA ARG A 31 -24.14 23.58 21.13
C ARG A 31 -24.46 22.55 20.06
N ILE A 32 -23.44 22.17 19.32
CA ILE A 32 -23.49 21.10 18.33
C ILE A 32 -22.72 19.90 18.86
N PHE A 33 -23.31 18.71 18.77
CA PHE A 33 -22.71 17.47 19.25
C PHE A 33 -23.03 16.30 18.31
N ASN A 34 -22.18 15.27 18.34
CA ASN A 34 -22.39 14.02 17.63
C ASN A 34 -23.49 13.21 18.33
N LYS A 35 -24.52 12.80 17.60
CA LYS A 35 -25.66 12.05 18.12
C LYS A 35 -25.28 10.67 18.69
N ALA A 36 -24.26 10.02 18.10
CA ALA A 36 -23.84 8.66 18.51
C ALA A 36 -22.91 8.67 19.72
N THR A 37 -21.96 9.64 19.79
CA THR A 37 -20.92 9.68 20.85
C THR A 37 -21.22 10.68 21.95
N GLY A 38 -22.10 11.67 21.70
CA GLY A 38 -22.36 12.78 22.61
C GLY A 38 -21.24 13.82 22.67
N GLU A 39 -20.16 13.63 21.90
CA GLU A 39 -19.00 14.53 21.87
C GLU A 39 -19.33 15.85 21.16
N SER A 40 -18.70 16.94 21.62
CA SER A 40 -18.87 18.27 21.02
C SER A 40 -18.20 18.34 19.65
N VAL A 41 -18.90 18.88 18.65
CA VAL A 41 -18.38 19.08 17.28
C VAL A 41 -17.76 20.48 17.18
N ALA A 42 -16.45 20.56 17.23
CA ALA A 42 -15.69 21.78 17.04
C ALA A 42 -15.43 22.05 15.55
N GLY A 43 -15.51 23.30 15.10
CA GLY A 43 -15.25 23.67 13.70
C GLY A 43 -16.42 23.47 12.76
N ALA A 44 -17.64 23.15 13.25
CA ALA A 44 -18.84 23.10 12.43
C ALA A 44 -19.23 24.50 11.96
N THR A 45 -19.58 24.64 10.69
CA THR A 45 -20.05 25.87 10.10
C THR A 45 -21.56 26.01 10.28
N VAL A 46 -22.01 27.10 10.90
CA VAL A 46 -23.42 27.44 11.08
C VAL A 46 -23.72 28.68 10.21
N THR A 47 -24.64 28.53 9.27
CA THR A 47 -25.01 29.56 8.30
C THR A 47 -26.49 29.88 8.43
N LEU A 48 -26.87 31.14 8.39
CA LEU A 48 -28.27 31.54 8.32
C LEU A 48 -28.73 31.48 6.86
N LYS A 49 -29.65 30.57 6.56
CA LYS A 49 -30.14 30.30 5.20
C LYS A 49 -30.68 31.56 4.54
N GLY A 50 -30.23 31.86 3.32
CA GLY A 50 -30.64 33.06 2.57
C GLY A 50 -29.87 34.34 2.92
N THR A 51 -28.85 34.29 3.81
CA THR A 51 -27.99 35.41 4.16
C THR A 51 -26.50 35.05 4.02
N SER A 52 -25.63 36.07 4.11
CA SER A 52 -24.17 35.84 4.15
C SER A 52 -23.63 35.63 5.58
N GLN A 53 -24.50 35.60 6.59
CA GLN A 53 -24.09 35.43 7.99
C GLN A 53 -23.71 33.96 8.25
N LYS A 54 -22.49 33.77 8.75
CA LYS A 54 -21.93 32.49 9.15
C LYS A 54 -21.09 32.58 10.39
N THR A 55 -21.07 31.55 11.20
CA THR A 55 -20.18 31.39 12.36
C THR A 55 -19.63 29.95 12.40
N VAL A 56 -18.64 29.72 13.24
CA VAL A 56 -18.02 28.41 13.41
C VAL A 56 -18.06 28.02 14.88
N THR A 57 -18.29 26.76 15.22
CA THR A 57 -18.30 26.27 16.59
C THR A 57 -16.91 26.27 17.21
N ASP A 58 -16.84 26.63 18.49
CA ASP A 58 -15.62 26.61 19.32
C ASP A 58 -15.20 25.16 19.70
N ALA A 59 -14.11 25.00 20.46
CA ALA A 59 -13.61 23.70 20.94
C ALA A 59 -14.61 22.92 21.80
N ARG A 60 -15.65 23.57 22.34
CA ARG A 60 -16.73 22.96 23.11
C ARG A 60 -18.00 22.74 22.31
N GLY A 61 -17.93 22.93 20.98
CA GLY A 61 -19.06 22.83 20.06
C GLY A 61 -20.08 23.97 20.18
N ARG A 62 -19.75 25.08 20.82
CA ARG A 62 -20.66 26.21 21.01
C ARG A 62 -20.55 27.24 19.87
N PHE A 63 -21.69 27.80 19.49
CA PHE A 63 -21.77 28.87 18.49
C PHE A 63 -22.68 30.00 18.97
N THR A 64 -22.48 31.17 18.39
CA THR A 64 -23.39 32.32 18.54
C THR A 64 -23.58 32.94 17.17
N ILE A 65 -24.83 33.16 16.76
CA ILE A 65 -25.20 33.78 15.50
C ILE A 65 -26.41 34.71 15.72
N THR A 66 -26.49 35.79 14.99
CA THR A 66 -27.61 36.75 15.12
C THR A 66 -28.69 36.38 14.08
N GLY A 67 -29.91 36.19 14.51
CA GLY A 67 -31.02 35.84 13.63
C GLY A 67 -32.38 36.28 14.15
N SER A 68 -33.40 36.19 13.26
CA SER A 68 -34.80 36.49 13.58
C SER A 68 -35.62 35.21 13.73
N ALA A 69 -36.72 35.28 14.46
CA ALA A 69 -37.67 34.16 14.53
C ALA A 69 -38.18 33.77 13.12
N GLY A 70 -38.26 32.49 12.84
CA GLY A 70 -38.63 31.92 11.54
C GLY A 70 -37.49 31.74 10.55
N ALA A 71 -36.27 32.19 10.87
CA ALA A 71 -35.09 31.89 10.05
C ALA A 71 -34.64 30.41 10.21
N VAL A 72 -33.94 29.90 9.20
CA VAL A 72 -33.42 28.51 9.20
C VAL A 72 -31.89 28.54 9.32
N LEU A 73 -31.35 27.85 10.29
CA LEU A 73 -29.93 27.60 10.40
C LEU A 73 -29.57 26.34 9.59
N THR A 74 -28.55 26.46 8.75
CA THR A 74 -27.94 25.30 8.08
C THR A 74 -26.60 25.04 8.75
N ILE A 75 -26.45 23.85 9.32
CA ILE A 75 -25.25 23.41 10.02
C ILE A 75 -24.56 22.37 9.13
N SER A 76 -23.25 22.57 8.88
CA SER A 76 -22.45 21.65 8.09
C SER A 76 -21.11 21.39 8.75
N TYR A 77 -20.67 20.14 8.71
CA TYR A 77 -19.37 19.69 9.18
C TYR A 77 -18.87 18.54 8.28
N VAL A 78 -17.55 18.48 8.09
CA VAL A 78 -16.94 17.42 7.26
C VAL A 78 -17.16 16.07 7.92
N GLY A 79 -17.78 15.14 7.19
CA GLY A 79 -18.07 13.80 7.72
C GLY A 79 -19.42 13.65 8.43
N MET A 80 -20.25 14.71 8.48
CA MET A 80 -21.58 14.64 9.09
C MET A 80 -22.67 15.10 8.13
N ASN A 81 -23.86 14.59 8.30
CA ASN A 81 -25.03 15.01 7.52
C ASN A 81 -25.37 16.46 7.86
N PRO A 82 -25.58 17.33 6.87
CA PRO A 82 -25.98 18.70 7.14
C PRO A 82 -27.37 18.72 7.79
N VAL A 83 -27.53 19.55 8.81
CA VAL A 83 -28.78 19.70 9.56
C VAL A 83 -29.36 21.08 9.29
N GLU A 84 -30.64 21.16 8.92
CA GLU A 84 -31.42 22.39 8.86
C GLU A 84 -32.27 22.50 10.13
N TYR A 85 -32.14 23.62 10.84
CA TYR A 85 -32.88 23.87 12.06
C TYR A 85 -33.67 25.18 11.95
N ALA A 86 -34.99 25.09 12.02
CA ALA A 86 -35.86 26.26 11.99
C ALA A 86 -35.94 26.93 13.39
N LEU A 87 -35.68 28.23 13.45
CA LEU A 87 -35.72 29.00 14.66
C LEU A 87 -37.18 29.31 15.04
N THR A 88 -37.69 28.60 16.04
CA THR A 88 -39.03 28.80 16.59
C THR A 88 -38.94 29.64 17.85
N GLY A 89 -39.26 30.97 17.76
CA GLY A 89 -39.40 31.80 18.93
C GLY A 89 -38.12 32.10 19.71
N SER A 90 -38.24 32.32 20.99
CA SER A 90 -37.22 32.86 21.94
C SER A 90 -36.23 31.78 22.48
N THR A 91 -35.63 30.97 21.65
CA THR A 91 -34.68 29.94 22.13
C THR A 91 -33.24 30.47 22.13
N THR A 92 -32.69 30.70 23.32
CA THR A 92 -31.34 31.25 23.52
C THR A 92 -30.25 30.21 23.72
N ASP A 93 -30.59 28.91 23.84
CA ASP A 93 -29.60 27.83 24.00
C ASP A 93 -30.06 26.59 23.24
N LEU A 94 -29.59 26.45 21.98
CA LEU A 94 -29.95 25.36 21.09
C LEU A 94 -29.03 24.15 21.31
N SER A 95 -29.59 22.97 21.36
CA SER A 95 -28.84 21.71 21.39
C SER A 95 -29.10 20.93 20.09
N ILE A 96 -28.14 20.92 19.19
CA ILE A 96 -28.30 20.36 17.86
C ILE A 96 -27.41 19.13 17.70
N ALA A 97 -28.04 17.97 17.49
CA ALA A 97 -27.34 16.71 17.23
C ALA A 97 -27.06 16.57 15.73
N MET A 98 -25.83 16.27 15.38
CA MET A 98 -25.45 15.86 14.01
C MET A 98 -25.18 14.36 13.98
N GLU A 99 -25.63 13.72 12.91
CA GLU A 99 -25.34 12.31 12.64
C GLU A 99 -24.14 12.20 11.70
N GLU A 100 -23.29 11.21 11.94
CA GLU A 100 -22.25 10.88 10.97
C GLU A 100 -22.87 10.52 9.63
N SER A 101 -22.35 11.12 8.57
CA SER A 101 -22.81 10.79 7.23
C SER A 101 -22.41 9.36 6.90
N ALA A 102 -23.38 8.46 6.81
CA ALA A 102 -23.17 7.12 6.27
C ALA A 102 -22.64 7.13 4.83
N GLU A 103 -22.71 8.27 4.14
CA GLU A 103 -22.22 8.47 2.78
C GLU A 103 -20.82 9.06 2.69
N THR A 104 -20.12 9.35 3.79
CA THR A 104 -18.72 9.76 3.74
C THR A 104 -17.73 8.60 3.89
N THR A 105 -18.11 7.37 3.70
CA THR A 105 -17.26 6.51 2.92
C THR A 105 -17.19 7.15 1.54
N LEU A 106 -16.11 7.85 1.25
CA LEU A 106 -15.70 8.18 -0.12
C LEU A 106 -16.07 6.97 -0.95
N ALA A 107 -17.11 7.07 -1.80
CA ALA A 107 -17.56 5.95 -2.61
C ALA A 107 -16.30 5.35 -3.22
N ASP A 108 -15.97 4.10 -2.86
CA ASP A 108 -14.71 3.47 -3.24
C ASP A 108 -14.56 3.64 -4.75
N VAL A 109 -13.70 4.60 -5.12
CA VAL A 109 -13.40 4.91 -6.51
C VAL A 109 -12.25 4.01 -6.91
N VAL A 110 -12.49 3.16 -7.88
CA VAL A 110 -11.46 2.29 -8.43
C VAL A 110 -10.92 2.87 -9.71
N VAL A 111 -9.64 2.74 -9.92
CA VAL A 111 -8.98 3.06 -11.19
C VAL A 111 -9.23 1.89 -12.13
N VAL A 112 -10.00 2.12 -13.19
CA VAL A 112 -10.29 1.15 -14.24
C VAL A 112 -9.80 1.73 -15.55
N GLY A 113 -8.80 1.12 -16.13
CA GLY A 113 -8.21 1.61 -17.37
C GLY A 113 -7.54 2.97 -17.19
N TYR A 114 -7.90 3.91 -18.04
CA TYR A 114 -7.37 5.27 -18.03
C TYR A 114 -8.26 6.27 -17.28
N GLY A 115 -9.24 5.78 -16.50
CA GLY A 115 -10.18 6.61 -15.75
C GLY A 115 -10.47 6.06 -14.36
N THR A 116 -11.24 6.82 -13.60
CA THR A 116 -11.74 6.42 -12.29
C THR A 116 -13.25 6.21 -12.38
N GLN A 117 -13.74 5.11 -11.82
CA GLN A 117 -15.16 4.81 -11.73
C GLN A 117 -15.52 4.47 -10.27
N ARG A 118 -16.77 4.71 -9.90
CA ARG A 118 -17.27 4.22 -8.62
C ARG A 118 -17.33 2.70 -8.66
N LEU A 119 -16.85 2.03 -7.61
CA LEU A 119 -16.86 0.56 -7.52
C LEU A 119 -18.26 -0.02 -7.79
N THR A 120 -19.31 0.66 -7.35
CA THR A 120 -20.71 0.29 -7.58
C THR A 120 -21.16 0.33 -9.05
N LYS A 121 -20.40 1.00 -9.93
CA LYS A 121 -20.68 1.09 -11.38
C LYS A 121 -19.83 0.14 -12.22
N VAL A 122 -18.92 -0.58 -11.59
CA VAL A 122 -18.05 -1.55 -12.28
C VAL A 122 -18.73 -2.91 -12.26
N SER A 123 -19.03 -3.46 -13.43
CA SER A 123 -19.72 -4.76 -13.58
C SER A 123 -18.81 -5.97 -13.43
N GLY A 124 -17.48 -5.80 -13.37
CA GLY A 124 -16.51 -6.89 -13.27
C GLY A 124 -15.96 -7.09 -11.85
N ALA A 125 -15.38 -8.28 -11.60
CA ALA A 125 -14.79 -8.61 -10.31
C ALA A 125 -13.45 -7.90 -10.11
N ILE A 126 -13.43 -6.93 -9.20
CA ILE A 126 -12.22 -6.21 -8.76
C ILE A 126 -11.97 -6.55 -7.30
N ALA A 127 -10.72 -6.84 -6.96
CA ALA A 127 -10.27 -6.87 -5.58
C ALA A 127 -9.44 -5.62 -5.30
N THR A 128 -9.79 -4.89 -4.25
CA THR A 128 -9.08 -3.67 -3.84
C THR A 128 -8.39 -3.88 -2.51
N VAL A 129 -7.11 -3.53 -2.43
CA VAL A 129 -6.33 -3.46 -1.19
C VAL A 129 -5.99 -1.99 -0.96
N LYS A 130 -6.40 -1.45 0.18
CA LYS A 130 -6.18 -0.04 0.53
C LYS A 130 -4.78 0.16 1.11
N GLY A 131 -4.17 1.32 0.85
CA GLY A 131 -2.86 1.67 1.39
C GLY A 131 -2.80 1.63 2.92
N SER A 132 -3.89 1.99 3.61
CA SER A 132 -4.01 1.87 5.06
C SER A 132 -3.87 0.43 5.58
N ASP A 133 -4.30 -0.55 4.81
CA ASP A 133 -4.18 -1.96 5.18
C ASP A 133 -2.79 -2.50 4.89
N ILE A 134 -2.14 -1.95 3.85
CA ILE A 134 -0.73 -2.24 3.52
C ILE A 134 0.19 -1.70 4.62
N GLU A 135 -0.05 -0.48 5.11
CA GLU A 135 0.74 0.12 6.20
C GLU A 135 0.71 -0.70 7.49
N LYS A 136 -0.44 -1.26 7.85
CA LYS A 136 -0.59 -2.11 9.05
C LYS A 136 0.26 -3.37 8.99
N LEU A 137 0.45 -3.92 7.78
CA LEU A 137 1.25 -5.13 7.56
C LEU A 137 2.74 -4.89 7.59
N ARG A 138 3.18 -3.67 7.25
CA ARG A 138 4.59 -3.31 7.04
C ARG A 138 5.32 -4.29 6.12
N PRO A 139 4.77 -4.63 4.96
CA PRO A 139 5.39 -5.61 4.08
C PRO A 139 6.71 -5.04 3.55
N THR A 140 7.68 -5.91 3.36
CA THR A 140 8.95 -5.54 2.72
C THR A 140 8.77 -5.39 1.21
N ARG A 141 7.87 -6.20 0.66
CA ARG A 141 7.59 -6.33 -0.76
C ARG A 141 6.11 -6.09 -1.01
N MET A 142 5.81 -5.49 -2.16
CA MET A 142 4.46 -5.08 -2.48
C MET A 142 3.51 -6.25 -2.71
N GLU A 143 3.99 -7.34 -3.30
CA GLU A 143 3.21 -8.54 -3.55
C GLU A 143 2.74 -9.22 -2.26
N GLU A 144 3.47 -9.06 -1.14
CA GLU A 144 3.06 -9.53 0.19
C GLU A 144 1.73 -8.90 0.62
N ALA A 145 1.49 -7.68 0.21
CA ALA A 145 0.26 -6.97 0.51
C ALA A 145 -0.97 -7.57 -0.19
N LEU A 146 -0.78 -8.32 -1.28
CA LEU A 146 -1.86 -8.99 -2.02
C LEU A 146 -2.22 -10.35 -1.44
N GLN A 147 -1.26 -11.02 -0.79
CA GLN A 147 -1.43 -12.38 -0.29
C GLN A 147 -2.50 -12.43 0.81
N GLY A 148 -3.52 -13.30 0.61
CA GLY A 148 -4.63 -13.48 1.55
C GLY A 148 -5.63 -12.32 1.60
N ARG A 149 -5.43 -11.21 0.84
CA ARG A 149 -6.32 -10.02 0.84
C ARG A 149 -7.06 -9.83 -0.47
N ALA A 150 -6.47 -10.20 -1.57
CA ALA A 150 -7.13 -10.18 -2.87
C ALA A 150 -7.68 -11.57 -3.17
N SER A 151 -9.00 -11.76 -3.06
CA SER A 151 -9.63 -13.05 -3.36
C SER A 151 -9.30 -13.52 -4.78
N GLY A 152 -8.95 -14.80 -4.95
CA GLY A 152 -8.56 -15.37 -6.24
C GLY A 152 -7.19 -14.94 -6.75
N VAL A 153 -6.35 -14.33 -5.90
CA VAL A 153 -4.95 -14.02 -6.17
C VAL A 153 -4.08 -14.92 -5.30
N ASN A 154 -3.22 -15.69 -5.94
CA ASN A 154 -2.21 -16.51 -5.28
C ASN A 154 -0.83 -15.91 -5.53
N VAL A 155 -0.08 -15.67 -4.46
CA VAL A 155 1.27 -15.11 -4.52
C VAL A 155 2.24 -16.15 -3.97
N ILE A 156 3.17 -16.58 -4.81
CA ILE A 156 4.26 -17.49 -4.43
C ILE A 156 5.54 -16.67 -4.39
N GLN A 157 6.11 -16.54 -3.21
CA GLN A 157 7.33 -15.80 -3.01
C GLN A 157 8.54 -16.71 -3.15
N PRO A 158 9.58 -16.31 -3.88
CA PRO A 158 10.86 -16.98 -3.86
C PRO A 158 11.55 -16.77 -2.50
N GLY A 159 12.43 -17.71 -2.11
CA GLY A 159 13.20 -17.60 -0.88
C GLY A 159 14.28 -16.50 -0.95
N THR A 160 14.84 -16.25 -2.13
CA THR A 160 15.85 -15.20 -2.35
C THR A 160 15.21 -13.81 -2.28
N PRO A 161 15.73 -12.89 -1.45
CA PRO A 161 15.29 -11.51 -1.41
C PRO A 161 15.37 -10.82 -2.78
N GLY A 162 14.34 -10.06 -3.13
CA GLY A 162 14.28 -9.30 -4.38
C GLY A 162 14.05 -10.13 -5.66
N ALA A 163 14.00 -11.46 -5.58
CA ALA A 163 13.68 -12.30 -6.72
C ALA A 163 12.22 -12.09 -7.16
N LYS A 164 11.94 -12.30 -8.45
CA LYS A 164 10.60 -12.12 -9.03
C LYS A 164 9.58 -13.06 -8.38
N PRO A 165 8.47 -12.55 -7.84
CA PRO A 165 7.38 -13.39 -7.34
C PRO A 165 6.61 -14.05 -8.49
N THR A 166 5.93 -15.14 -8.21
CA THR A 166 4.87 -15.66 -9.08
C THR A 166 3.53 -15.19 -8.56
N VAL A 167 2.79 -14.46 -9.38
CA VAL A 167 1.45 -13.99 -9.04
C VAL A 167 0.45 -14.60 -10.01
N LEU A 168 -0.46 -15.40 -9.50
CA LEU A 168 -1.49 -16.08 -10.29
C LEU A 168 -2.85 -15.47 -9.94
N ILE A 169 -3.58 -15.04 -10.98
CA ILE A 169 -4.94 -14.51 -10.84
C ILE A 169 -5.90 -15.56 -11.40
N ARG A 170 -6.70 -16.18 -10.50
CA ARG A 170 -7.63 -17.28 -10.83
C ARG A 170 -6.96 -18.54 -11.40
N GLY A 171 -5.70 -18.80 -11.02
CA GLY A 171 -4.95 -19.98 -11.44
C GLY A 171 -4.02 -19.72 -12.62
N ILE A 172 -3.69 -20.77 -13.37
CA ILE A 172 -2.77 -20.73 -14.51
C ILE A 172 -3.58 -20.59 -15.80
N PRO A 173 -3.65 -19.39 -16.40
CA PRO A 173 -4.49 -19.15 -17.57
C PRO A 173 -3.83 -19.57 -18.90
N SER A 174 -2.51 -19.72 -18.93
CA SER A 174 -1.76 -19.97 -20.16
C SER A 174 -0.47 -20.75 -19.90
N PHE A 175 -0.07 -21.58 -20.85
CA PHE A 175 1.23 -22.27 -20.84
C PHE A 175 2.40 -21.39 -21.31
N SER A 176 2.11 -20.27 -21.99
CA SER A 176 3.15 -19.39 -22.56
C SER A 176 3.51 -18.20 -21.66
N GLY A 177 2.91 -18.12 -20.46
CA GLY A 177 3.20 -17.10 -19.48
C GLY A 177 1.99 -16.84 -18.58
N THR A 178 2.24 -16.63 -17.31
CA THR A 178 1.20 -16.45 -16.27
C THR A 178 1.22 -15.06 -15.64
N ASP A 179 2.20 -14.24 -15.97
CA ASP A 179 2.37 -12.92 -15.35
C ASP A 179 1.20 -12.00 -15.68
N PRO A 180 0.57 -11.40 -14.67
CA PRO A 180 -0.38 -10.32 -14.88
C PRO A 180 0.33 -9.05 -15.37
N VAL A 181 -0.40 -8.20 -16.06
CA VAL A 181 0.08 -6.85 -16.40
C VAL A 181 0.06 -6.00 -15.16
N VAL A 182 1.12 -5.26 -14.93
CA VAL A 182 1.22 -4.26 -13.85
C VAL A 182 1.10 -2.87 -14.43
N ILE A 183 0.23 -2.05 -13.86
CA ILE A 183 0.05 -0.64 -14.22
C ILE A 183 0.32 0.20 -12.99
N ILE A 184 1.33 1.05 -13.03
CA ILE A 184 1.68 1.97 -11.94
C ILE A 184 1.35 3.39 -12.37
N ASP A 185 0.40 4.04 -11.69
CA ASP A 185 -0.10 5.38 -12.00
C ASP A 185 -0.49 5.60 -13.47
N GLY A 186 -0.95 4.51 -14.12
CA GLY A 186 -1.34 4.51 -15.53
C GLY A 186 -0.19 4.22 -16.51
N VAL A 187 1.01 3.90 -16.04
CA VAL A 187 2.17 3.49 -16.86
C VAL A 187 2.31 1.97 -16.80
N PRO A 188 2.31 1.26 -17.95
CA PRO A 188 2.54 -0.17 -17.98
C PRO A 188 3.95 -0.54 -17.50
N GLN A 189 4.03 -1.53 -16.64
CA GLN A 189 5.24 -2.05 -16.03
C GLN A 189 5.22 -3.59 -16.05
N THR A 190 6.31 -4.21 -15.58
CA THR A 190 6.40 -5.67 -15.42
C THR A 190 6.12 -6.07 -13.96
N LEU A 191 5.88 -7.35 -13.71
CA LEU A 191 5.70 -7.87 -12.35
C LEU A 191 6.94 -7.63 -11.47
N THR A 192 8.14 -7.71 -12.06
CA THR A 192 9.40 -7.42 -11.36
C THR A 192 9.47 -5.96 -10.87
N ASP A 193 8.83 -5.05 -11.59
CA ASP A 193 8.82 -3.62 -11.24
C ASP A 193 7.95 -3.30 -10.02
N LEU A 194 7.15 -4.24 -9.51
CA LEU A 194 6.51 -4.08 -8.21
C LEU A 194 7.53 -3.84 -7.09
N ASN A 195 8.72 -4.42 -7.23
CA ASN A 195 9.82 -4.18 -6.29
C ASN A 195 10.37 -2.74 -6.33
N SER A 196 9.98 -1.93 -7.30
CA SER A 196 10.46 -0.54 -7.43
C SER A 196 9.70 0.46 -6.54
N ILE A 197 8.53 0.07 -6.01
CA ILE A 197 7.68 0.95 -5.21
C ILE A 197 7.84 0.63 -3.72
N ALA A 198 7.94 1.67 -2.89
CA ALA A 198 7.80 1.49 -1.46
C ALA A 198 6.34 1.22 -1.10
N PRO A 199 6.03 0.16 -0.31
CA PRO A 199 4.65 -0.12 0.11
C PRO A 199 3.96 1.06 0.80
N THR A 200 4.71 1.90 1.50
CA THR A 200 4.24 3.12 2.17
C THR A 200 3.76 4.21 1.20
N ASP A 201 4.22 4.18 -0.06
CA ASP A 201 3.85 5.16 -1.08
C ASP A 201 2.53 4.81 -1.80
N ILE A 202 1.93 3.66 -1.47
CA ILE A 202 0.75 3.15 -2.15
C ILE A 202 -0.52 3.74 -1.51
N GLU A 203 -1.42 4.24 -2.35
CA GLU A 203 -2.77 4.64 -1.96
C GLU A 203 -3.74 3.44 -2.07
N SER A 204 -3.65 2.67 -3.17
CA SER A 204 -4.46 1.47 -3.40
C SER A 204 -3.86 0.55 -4.45
N ILE A 205 -4.20 -0.75 -4.34
CA ILE A 205 -3.93 -1.75 -5.37
C ILE A 205 -5.27 -2.33 -5.80
N ASN A 206 -5.58 -2.28 -7.08
CA ASN A 206 -6.77 -2.87 -7.67
C ASN A 206 -6.37 -4.03 -8.57
N VAL A 207 -6.91 -5.20 -8.33
CA VAL A 207 -6.69 -6.39 -9.15
C VAL A 207 -7.92 -6.64 -10.01
N LEU A 208 -7.76 -6.44 -11.33
CA LEU A 208 -8.78 -6.70 -12.33
C LEU A 208 -8.69 -8.16 -12.74
N LYS A 209 -9.71 -8.94 -12.37
CA LYS A 209 -9.68 -10.41 -12.51
C LYS A 209 -10.43 -10.91 -13.74
N ASP A 210 -11.28 -10.07 -14.32
CA ASP A 210 -12.13 -10.43 -15.45
C ASP A 210 -11.63 -9.80 -16.75
N ALA A 211 -11.74 -10.55 -17.84
CA ALA A 211 -11.40 -10.07 -19.18
C ALA A 211 -12.16 -8.78 -19.57
N ALA A 212 -13.40 -8.62 -19.12
CA ALA A 212 -14.20 -7.43 -19.39
C ALA A 212 -13.58 -6.15 -18.78
N THR A 213 -13.08 -6.23 -17.53
CA THR A 213 -12.41 -5.10 -16.86
C THR A 213 -10.99 -4.90 -17.35
N ALA A 214 -10.32 -5.97 -17.79
CA ALA A 214 -8.96 -5.97 -18.30
C ALA A 214 -8.85 -5.63 -19.79
N ALA A 215 -9.98 -5.65 -20.55
CA ALA A 215 -10.01 -5.49 -22.01
C ALA A 215 -9.32 -4.21 -22.52
N ILE A 216 -9.38 -3.12 -21.75
CA ILE A 216 -8.74 -1.85 -22.09
C ILE A 216 -7.19 -1.96 -22.18
N TYR A 217 -6.62 -2.99 -21.54
CA TYR A 217 -5.17 -3.26 -21.57
C TYR A 217 -4.79 -4.25 -22.69
N GLY A 218 -5.76 -4.61 -23.52
CA GLY A 218 -5.60 -5.50 -24.67
C GLY A 218 -5.30 -6.94 -24.28
N VAL A 219 -4.70 -7.69 -25.20
CA VAL A 219 -4.41 -9.14 -25.05
C VAL A 219 -3.55 -9.43 -23.82
N ARG A 220 -2.65 -8.51 -23.45
CA ARG A 220 -1.81 -8.65 -22.25
C ARG A 220 -2.60 -8.74 -20.96
N GLY A 221 -3.82 -8.17 -20.92
CA GLY A 221 -4.72 -8.23 -19.77
C GLY A 221 -5.36 -9.61 -19.55
N GLY A 222 -5.14 -10.60 -20.42
CA GLY A 222 -5.73 -11.94 -20.32
C GLY A 222 -5.36 -12.69 -19.04
N ASN A 223 -4.17 -12.47 -18.51
CA ASN A 223 -3.69 -13.03 -17.23
C ASN A 223 -4.12 -12.19 -16.00
N GLY A 224 -5.01 -11.20 -16.20
CA GLY A 224 -5.38 -10.21 -15.19
C GLY A 224 -4.45 -9.00 -15.17
N VAL A 225 -4.89 -7.96 -14.47
CA VAL A 225 -4.17 -6.68 -14.37
C VAL A 225 -4.09 -6.23 -12.92
N ILE A 226 -2.92 -5.84 -12.48
CA ILE A 226 -2.66 -5.23 -11.18
C ILE A 226 -2.46 -3.73 -11.40
N VAL A 227 -3.41 -2.93 -10.93
CA VAL A 227 -3.36 -1.47 -11.03
C VAL A 227 -2.95 -0.89 -9.68
N VAL A 228 -1.78 -0.28 -9.65
CA VAL A 228 -1.23 0.37 -8.46
C VAL A 228 -1.41 1.87 -8.60
N THR A 229 -1.98 2.48 -7.57
CA THR A 229 -2.08 3.94 -7.45
C THR A 229 -1.21 4.38 -6.29
N THR A 230 -0.28 5.29 -6.56
CA THR A 230 0.56 5.88 -5.52
C THR A 230 -0.13 7.08 -4.89
N ARG A 231 0.31 7.45 -3.68
CA ARG A 231 -0.24 8.60 -2.95
C ARG A 231 -0.04 9.88 -3.72
N SER A 232 -1.07 10.70 -3.76
CA SER A 232 -1.03 12.03 -4.38
C SER A 232 -1.05 13.15 -3.32
N GLY A 233 -0.66 14.36 -3.72
CA GLY A 233 -0.74 15.54 -2.89
C GLY A 233 -2.18 15.89 -2.52
N ARG A 234 -2.34 16.56 -1.38
CA ARG A 234 -3.62 17.12 -0.92
C ARG A 234 -3.56 18.62 -1.03
N LYS A 235 -4.44 19.21 -1.85
CA LYS A 235 -4.57 20.68 -1.93
C LYS A 235 -5.18 21.24 -0.66
N SER A 236 -4.90 22.51 -0.40
CA SER A 236 -5.44 23.26 0.75
C SER A 236 -5.22 22.55 2.09
N SER A 237 -4.14 21.79 2.20
CA SER A 237 -3.78 21.06 3.42
C SER A 237 -2.40 21.44 3.94
N LYS A 238 -2.26 21.45 5.26
CA LYS A 238 -0.95 21.59 5.90
C LYS A 238 -0.05 20.43 5.49
N THR A 239 1.25 20.68 5.49
CA THR A 239 2.25 19.64 5.23
C THR A 239 2.23 18.62 6.35
N ASP A 240 2.04 17.38 5.99
CA ASP A 240 2.15 16.20 6.85
C ASP A 240 3.46 15.48 6.53
N ILE A 241 4.33 15.35 7.53
CA ILE A 241 5.62 14.68 7.39
C ILE A 241 5.52 13.36 8.16
N THR A 242 5.76 12.27 7.45
CA THR A 242 5.72 10.92 8.02
C THR A 242 7.10 10.28 7.92
N VAL A 243 7.60 9.76 9.04
CA VAL A 243 8.82 8.97 9.13
C VAL A 243 8.45 7.56 9.55
N ASN A 244 8.81 6.57 8.74
CA ASN A 244 8.68 5.17 9.08
C ASN A 244 10.07 4.55 9.14
N ALA A 245 10.40 3.90 10.24
CA ALA A 245 11.63 3.16 10.42
C ALA A 245 11.33 1.80 11.04
N SER A 246 11.90 0.75 10.47
CA SER A 246 11.78 -0.60 11.00
C SER A 246 13.10 -1.35 10.88
N TYR A 247 13.38 -2.17 11.87
CA TYR A 247 14.48 -3.11 11.89
C TYR A 247 13.97 -4.44 12.42
N GLY A 248 14.39 -5.53 11.80
CA GLY A 248 14.00 -6.89 12.18
C GLY A 248 15.08 -7.88 11.83
N MET A 249 14.89 -9.10 12.30
CA MET A 249 15.73 -10.26 11.96
C MET A 249 14.82 -11.33 11.37
N GLN A 250 15.31 -12.04 10.39
CA GLN A 250 14.64 -13.17 9.75
C GLN A 250 15.43 -14.44 10.06
N ASP A 251 14.71 -15.52 10.31
CA ASP A 251 15.28 -16.84 10.51
C ASP A 251 14.38 -17.90 9.89
N VAL A 252 14.91 -19.10 9.68
CA VAL A 252 14.12 -20.24 9.20
C VAL A 252 13.22 -20.71 10.35
N ILE A 253 11.93 -20.92 10.05
CA ILE A 253 10.96 -21.37 11.06
C ILE A 253 11.05 -22.91 11.22
N ASN A 254 11.12 -23.62 10.10
CA ASN A 254 11.19 -25.07 10.08
C ASN A 254 12.15 -25.54 8.98
N THR A 255 12.86 -26.62 9.26
CA THR A 255 13.70 -27.35 8.30
C THR A 255 13.04 -28.66 7.90
N VAL A 256 13.42 -29.20 6.77
CA VAL A 256 12.95 -30.52 6.32
C VAL A 256 13.67 -31.60 7.15
N GLY A 257 12.92 -32.59 7.65
CA GLY A 257 13.51 -33.77 8.32
C GLY A 257 14.37 -34.55 7.32
N VAL A 258 15.62 -34.71 7.64
CA VAL A 258 16.58 -35.52 6.86
C VAL A 258 17.19 -36.58 7.77
N LEU A 259 17.76 -37.66 7.17
CA LEU A 259 18.46 -38.68 7.92
C LEU A 259 19.69 -38.06 8.61
N ASN A 260 19.94 -38.46 9.85
CA ASN A 260 21.23 -38.22 10.49
C ASN A 260 22.32 -39.10 9.91
N ALA A 261 23.58 -38.91 10.28
CA ALA A 261 24.68 -39.62 9.68
C ALA A 261 24.62 -41.13 9.93
N THR A 262 24.18 -41.59 11.12
CA THR A 262 24.03 -43.03 11.43
C THR A 262 22.90 -43.65 10.60
N GLU A 263 21.75 -42.99 10.49
CA GLU A 263 20.62 -43.46 9.69
C GLU A 263 20.96 -43.48 8.20
N TYR A 264 21.67 -42.45 7.71
CA TYR A 264 22.15 -42.39 6.34
C TYR A 264 23.14 -43.53 6.03
N ALA A 265 24.11 -43.80 6.90
CA ALA A 265 25.08 -44.87 6.75
C ALA A 265 24.42 -46.24 6.77
N ALA A 266 23.40 -46.44 7.63
CA ALA A 266 22.61 -47.68 7.63
C ALA A 266 21.87 -47.89 6.29
N MET A 267 21.24 -46.83 5.77
CA MET A 267 20.56 -46.84 4.46
C MET A 267 21.55 -47.16 3.31
N ILE A 268 22.73 -46.57 3.33
CA ILE A 268 23.76 -46.82 2.30
C ILE A 268 24.24 -48.27 2.37
N ASN A 269 24.47 -48.83 3.60
CA ASN A 269 24.83 -50.25 3.76
C ASN A 269 23.73 -51.17 3.24
N GLU A 270 22.46 -50.89 3.56
CA GLU A 270 21.33 -51.67 3.09
C GLU A 270 21.25 -51.64 1.54
N GLY A 271 21.31 -50.44 0.95
CA GLY A 271 21.30 -50.27 -0.50
C GLY A 271 22.45 -51.02 -1.20
N SER A 272 23.67 -50.91 -0.66
CA SER A 272 24.84 -51.61 -1.18
C SER A 272 24.66 -53.14 -1.11
N THR A 273 24.21 -53.65 0.03
CA THR A 273 23.99 -55.10 0.24
C THR A 273 22.91 -55.64 -0.68
N VAL A 274 21.79 -54.93 -0.83
CA VAL A 274 20.70 -55.31 -1.76
C VAL A 274 21.20 -55.33 -3.21
N ALA A 275 22.11 -54.45 -3.56
CA ALA A 275 22.74 -54.42 -4.89
C ALA A 275 23.88 -55.45 -5.06
N GLY A 276 24.15 -56.31 -4.04
CA GLY A 276 25.23 -57.30 -4.06
C GLY A 276 26.61 -56.74 -3.82
N GLY A 277 26.72 -55.49 -3.32
CA GLY A 277 27.96 -54.81 -2.97
C GLY A 277 28.42 -55.08 -1.53
N PRO A 278 29.62 -54.62 -1.15
CA PRO A 278 30.13 -54.72 0.22
C PRO A 278 29.45 -53.76 1.16
N VAL A 279 29.54 -54.01 2.48
CA VAL A 279 29.21 -53.05 3.52
C VAL A 279 30.15 -51.86 3.41
N VAL A 280 29.61 -50.64 3.33
CA VAL A 280 30.38 -49.41 3.14
C VAL A 280 30.86 -48.88 4.49
N PHE A 281 29.98 -48.87 5.50
CA PHE A 281 30.27 -48.43 6.85
C PHE A 281 30.30 -49.63 7.79
N ASN A 282 31.51 -50.04 8.25
CA ASN A 282 31.70 -51.24 9.07
C ASN A 282 31.17 -51.10 10.51
N ASP A 283 31.23 -49.87 11.08
CA ASP A 283 30.81 -49.62 12.45
C ASP A 283 29.93 -48.38 12.52
N LEU A 284 28.62 -48.58 12.58
CA LEU A 284 27.63 -47.52 12.67
C LEU A 284 27.65 -46.80 14.04
N SER A 285 28.18 -47.46 15.10
CA SER A 285 28.18 -46.89 16.44
C SER A 285 29.13 -45.70 16.61
N GLN A 286 30.11 -45.60 15.70
CA GLN A 286 31.14 -44.53 15.72
C GLN A 286 30.74 -43.28 14.88
N ILE A 287 29.67 -43.38 14.10
CA ILE A 287 29.30 -42.33 13.13
C ILE A 287 28.64 -41.13 13.83
N GLY A 288 27.76 -41.39 14.80
CA GLY A 288 27.05 -40.35 15.54
C GLY A 288 25.98 -39.62 14.70
N VAL A 289 25.66 -38.41 15.12
CA VAL A 289 24.59 -37.58 14.47
C VAL A 289 25.07 -37.00 13.13
N GLY A 290 26.38 -36.69 13.03
CA GLY A 290 26.97 -36.07 11.84
C GLY A 290 26.60 -34.62 11.63
N THR A 291 26.66 -34.17 10.37
CA THR A 291 26.44 -32.78 9.98
C THR A 291 25.02 -32.56 9.46
N ASN A 292 24.28 -31.64 10.07
CA ASN A 292 23.02 -31.15 9.49
C ASN A 292 23.33 -29.97 8.56
N TRP A 293 23.39 -30.23 7.27
CA TRP A 293 23.78 -29.24 6.26
C TRP A 293 22.79 -28.10 6.12
N GLN A 294 21.51 -28.28 6.51
CA GLN A 294 20.54 -27.20 6.52
C GLN A 294 20.93 -26.13 7.57
N ASN A 295 21.39 -26.55 8.77
CA ASN A 295 21.84 -25.62 9.81
C ASN A 295 23.10 -24.85 9.40
N GLU A 296 23.93 -25.47 8.55
CA GLU A 296 25.17 -24.83 8.08
C GLU A 296 24.88 -23.73 7.02
N VAL A 297 23.86 -23.91 6.17
CA VAL A 297 23.53 -22.95 5.13
C VAL A 297 22.53 -21.87 5.57
N PHE A 298 21.67 -22.16 6.55
CA PHE A 298 20.76 -21.16 7.08
C PHE A 298 21.44 -20.25 8.08
N LYS A 299 21.27 -18.95 7.89
CA LYS A 299 21.82 -17.92 8.76
C LYS A 299 20.75 -16.88 9.04
N MET A 300 20.66 -16.43 10.28
CA MET A 300 19.84 -15.30 10.64
C MET A 300 20.23 -14.07 9.82
N ALA A 301 19.26 -13.34 9.28
CA ALA A 301 19.50 -12.25 8.36
C ALA A 301 18.74 -10.97 8.74
N PRO A 302 19.37 -9.78 8.64
CA PRO A 302 18.75 -8.52 8.98
C PRO A 302 17.76 -8.06 7.93
N LEU A 303 16.71 -7.37 8.39
CA LEU A 303 15.72 -6.68 7.59
C LEU A 303 15.60 -5.25 8.11
N GLN A 304 15.71 -4.25 7.23
CA GLN A 304 15.52 -2.85 7.61
C GLN A 304 14.78 -2.09 6.51
N SER A 305 13.94 -1.16 6.94
CA SER A 305 13.21 -0.27 6.03
C SER A 305 13.05 1.10 6.67
N HIS A 306 13.41 2.14 5.93
CA HIS A 306 13.32 3.53 6.34
C HIS A 306 12.64 4.32 5.24
N THR A 307 11.62 5.10 5.58
CA THR A 307 10.92 5.96 4.62
C THR A 307 10.62 7.30 5.26
N LEU A 308 10.93 8.35 4.55
CA LEU A 308 10.56 9.73 4.85
C LEU A 308 9.61 10.20 3.76
N SER A 309 8.44 10.70 4.13
CA SER A 309 7.51 11.28 3.17
C SER A 309 6.94 12.61 3.66
N ALA A 310 6.61 13.49 2.72
CA ALA A 310 5.95 14.76 2.95
C ALA A 310 4.76 14.88 1.99
N ARG A 311 3.58 15.18 2.55
CA ARG A 311 2.34 15.33 1.80
C ARG A 311 1.65 16.62 2.20
N GLY A 312 1.22 17.41 1.23
CA GLY A 312 0.56 18.67 1.52
C GLY A 312 0.17 19.43 0.27
N GLY A 313 -0.11 20.73 0.43
CA GLY A 313 -0.36 21.58 -0.71
C GLY A 313 -1.00 22.92 -0.37
N SER A 314 -0.96 23.82 -1.33
CA SER A 314 -1.69 25.07 -1.37
C SER A 314 -3.00 24.93 -2.16
N ASP A 315 -3.75 25.99 -2.34
CA ASP A 315 -5.00 25.97 -3.09
C ASP A 315 -4.82 25.57 -4.58
N ARG A 316 -3.63 25.84 -5.13
CA ARG A 316 -3.32 25.55 -6.55
C ARG A 316 -2.35 24.40 -6.75
N MET A 317 -1.69 23.94 -5.71
CA MET A 317 -0.69 22.89 -5.79
C MET A 317 -0.92 21.83 -4.74
N GLY A 318 -0.83 20.58 -5.13
CA GLY A 318 -0.73 19.44 -4.21
C GLY A 318 0.58 18.69 -4.48
N TYR A 319 1.25 18.22 -3.44
CA TYR A 319 2.47 17.43 -3.56
C TYR A 319 2.49 16.24 -2.61
N PHE A 320 3.12 15.19 -3.08
CA PHE A 320 3.57 14.05 -2.29
C PHE A 320 5.02 13.75 -2.71
N LEU A 321 5.92 13.78 -1.76
CA LEU A 321 7.34 13.48 -1.92
C LEU A 321 7.69 12.36 -0.96
N SER A 322 8.41 11.36 -1.42
CA SER A 322 8.87 10.24 -0.58
C SER A 322 10.28 9.85 -0.96
N ALA A 323 11.08 9.50 0.03
CA ALA A 323 12.39 8.89 -0.13
C ALA A 323 12.47 7.68 0.80
N GLY A 324 12.90 6.54 0.27
CA GLY A 324 12.93 5.29 1.01
C GLY A 324 14.20 4.49 0.77
N TYR A 325 14.59 3.74 1.79
CA TYR A 325 15.64 2.73 1.71
C TYR A 325 15.17 1.45 2.40
N THR A 326 15.28 0.33 1.71
CA THR A 326 14.96 -1.00 2.23
C THR A 326 16.14 -1.92 1.97
N SER A 327 16.53 -2.73 2.95
CA SER A 327 17.52 -3.78 2.79
C SER A 327 17.04 -5.04 3.50
N GLN A 328 17.08 -6.16 2.79
CA GLN A 328 16.69 -7.47 3.27
C GLN A 328 17.81 -8.46 3.00
N GLY A 329 18.39 -9.05 4.06
CA GLY A 329 19.30 -10.16 3.95
C GLY A 329 18.55 -11.45 3.64
N GLY A 330 19.15 -12.39 2.92
CA GLY A 330 18.59 -13.72 2.71
C GLY A 330 19.04 -14.68 3.80
N ILE A 331 18.19 -15.61 4.16
CA ILE A 331 18.49 -16.62 5.18
C ILE A 331 19.43 -17.74 4.66
N VAL A 332 19.50 -17.95 3.34
CA VAL A 332 20.43 -18.90 2.73
C VAL A 332 21.76 -18.21 2.47
N GLY A 333 22.80 -18.60 3.20
CA GLY A 333 24.13 -18.00 3.14
C GLY A 333 24.26 -16.65 3.81
N GLY A 334 23.17 -16.15 4.44
CA GLY A 334 23.17 -14.88 5.15
C GLY A 334 23.26 -13.65 4.25
N ASN A 335 23.40 -12.49 4.87
CA ASN A 335 23.40 -11.18 4.20
C ASN A 335 24.57 -10.98 3.21
N GLU A 336 25.64 -11.74 3.33
CA GLU A 336 26.81 -11.63 2.45
C GLU A 336 26.55 -12.29 1.09
N LYS A 337 25.90 -13.44 1.07
CA LYS A 337 25.65 -14.24 -0.13
C LYS A 337 24.28 -13.97 -0.75
N SER A 338 23.29 -13.61 0.06
CA SER A 338 21.94 -13.31 -0.38
C SER A 338 21.45 -12.01 0.25
N ARG A 339 21.16 -11.00 -0.58
CA ARG A 339 20.73 -9.69 -0.13
C ARG A 339 19.99 -8.96 -1.22
N PHE A 340 19.00 -8.20 -0.84
CA PHE A 340 18.32 -7.22 -1.69
C PHE A 340 18.33 -5.85 -1.00
N SER A 341 18.66 -4.81 -1.74
CA SER A 341 18.51 -3.43 -1.29
C SER A 341 17.86 -2.57 -2.35
N ARG A 342 17.04 -1.64 -1.90
CA ARG A 342 16.32 -0.68 -2.72
C ARG A 342 16.41 0.70 -2.12
N GLY A 343 16.91 1.66 -2.90
CA GLY A 343 16.72 3.08 -2.67
C GLY A 343 15.66 3.61 -3.63
N ASN A 344 14.63 4.30 -3.17
CA ASN A 344 13.60 4.87 -4.03
C ASN A 344 13.30 6.32 -3.68
N PHE A 345 12.91 7.06 -4.69
CA PHE A 345 12.38 8.43 -4.57
C PHE A 345 11.12 8.55 -5.41
N THR A 346 10.06 9.08 -4.82
CA THR A 346 8.77 9.29 -5.48
C THR A 346 8.37 10.77 -5.36
N ALA A 347 7.94 11.38 -6.46
CA ALA A 347 7.41 12.74 -6.48
C ALA A 347 6.11 12.78 -7.30
N ASN A 348 5.01 13.08 -6.64
CA ASN A 348 3.69 13.25 -7.25
C ASN A 348 3.21 14.67 -7.01
N LEU A 349 3.16 15.44 -8.09
CA LEU A 349 2.81 16.86 -8.06
C LEU A 349 1.55 17.10 -8.88
N THR A 350 0.69 17.95 -8.38
CA THR A 350 -0.51 18.41 -9.10
C THR A 350 -0.56 19.92 -9.03
N PHE A 351 -0.71 20.56 -10.19
CA PHE A 351 -0.80 22.01 -10.32
C PHE A 351 -2.09 22.39 -11.04
N ASP A 352 -2.87 23.31 -10.47
CA ASP A 352 -3.93 24.02 -11.18
C ASP A 352 -3.33 25.24 -11.83
N LEU A 353 -2.95 25.12 -13.11
CA LEU A 353 -2.39 26.21 -13.91
C LEU A 353 -3.44 27.30 -14.16
N SER A 354 -4.71 26.91 -14.27
CA SER A 354 -5.87 27.79 -14.29
C SER A 354 -7.10 27.07 -13.75
N SER A 355 -8.26 27.74 -13.69
CA SER A 355 -9.54 27.11 -13.33
C SER A 355 -9.95 25.96 -14.25
N LYS A 356 -9.43 25.91 -15.49
CA LYS A 356 -9.74 24.89 -16.49
C LYS A 356 -8.57 23.98 -16.85
N LEU A 357 -7.34 24.34 -16.46
CA LEU A 357 -6.13 23.62 -16.88
C LEU A 357 -5.39 23.08 -15.65
N LYS A 358 -5.20 21.77 -15.61
CA LYS A 358 -4.48 21.04 -14.57
C LYS A 358 -3.31 20.28 -15.16
N PHE A 359 -2.16 20.34 -14.49
CA PHE A 359 -0.95 19.59 -14.82
C PHE A 359 -0.64 18.61 -13.68
N LEU A 360 -0.36 17.37 -14.02
CA LEU A 360 0.05 16.33 -13.08
C LEU A 360 1.40 15.77 -13.51
N LEU A 361 2.29 15.59 -12.55
CA LEU A 361 3.57 14.91 -12.69
C LEU A 361 3.62 13.78 -11.65
N ASN A 362 3.84 12.57 -12.13
CA ASN A 362 4.20 11.44 -11.29
C ASN A 362 5.56 10.94 -11.75
N THR A 363 6.52 10.81 -10.87
CA THR A 363 7.84 10.27 -11.18
C THR A 363 8.36 9.43 -10.02
N THR A 364 8.96 8.31 -10.34
CA THR A 364 9.62 7.42 -9.39
C THR A 364 10.98 7.05 -9.93
N GLY A 365 12.02 7.34 -9.16
CA GLY A 365 13.38 6.88 -9.37
C GLY A 365 13.72 5.78 -8.39
N VAL A 366 14.39 4.72 -8.85
CA VAL A 366 14.77 3.59 -8.00
C VAL A 366 16.17 3.09 -8.34
N LEU A 367 16.91 2.73 -7.30
CA LEU A 367 18.18 2.03 -7.36
C LEU A 367 17.99 0.68 -6.67
N LEU A 368 18.36 -0.39 -7.35
CA LEU A 368 18.25 -1.76 -6.88
C LEU A 368 19.63 -2.40 -6.85
N GLU A 369 19.93 -3.11 -5.79
CA GLU A 369 21.05 -4.02 -5.71
C GLU A 369 20.54 -5.36 -5.17
N GLY A 370 20.83 -6.43 -5.91
CA GLY A 370 20.48 -7.79 -5.54
C GLY A 370 21.72 -8.67 -5.53
N ARG A 371 21.82 -9.53 -4.53
CA ARG A 371 22.71 -10.70 -4.50
C ARG A 371 21.82 -11.89 -4.25
N GLY A 372 22.02 -12.96 -4.95
CA GLY A 372 21.18 -14.13 -4.79
C GLY A 372 21.97 -15.43 -4.90
N VAL A 373 21.40 -16.46 -4.34
CA VAL A 373 21.87 -17.83 -4.47
C VAL A 373 20.94 -18.60 -5.40
N GLN A 374 21.44 -19.66 -6.02
CA GLN A 374 20.61 -20.50 -6.87
C GLN A 374 19.60 -21.26 -6.03
N GLU A 375 18.33 -21.14 -6.39
CA GLU A 375 17.18 -21.81 -5.74
C GLU A 375 16.39 -22.68 -6.73
N ASN A 376 15.50 -23.49 -6.19
CA ASN A 376 14.47 -24.24 -6.92
C ASN A 376 15.02 -25.20 -7.99
N SER A 377 16.19 -25.75 -7.76
CA SER A 377 16.74 -26.84 -8.58
C SER A 377 17.43 -27.87 -7.70
N PHE A 378 17.58 -29.10 -8.21
CA PHE A 378 18.32 -30.16 -7.53
C PHE A 378 19.75 -29.72 -7.19
N ASN A 379 20.37 -28.99 -8.11
CA ASN A 379 21.69 -28.41 -7.95
C ASN A 379 21.73 -27.07 -7.21
N SER A 380 20.63 -26.63 -6.57
CA SER A 380 20.63 -25.44 -5.73
C SER A 380 21.42 -25.68 -4.43
N ILE A 381 21.69 -24.59 -3.70
CA ILE A 381 22.34 -24.71 -2.39
C ILE A 381 21.47 -25.51 -1.42
N LEU A 382 20.14 -25.25 -1.42
CA LEU A 382 19.19 -26.01 -0.60
C LEU A 382 19.06 -27.45 -1.07
N GLY A 383 19.00 -27.70 -2.39
CA GLY A 383 19.01 -29.06 -2.94
C GLY A 383 20.26 -29.81 -2.52
N SER A 384 21.42 -29.17 -2.55
CA SER A 384 22.66 -29.75 -2.05
C SER A 384 22.59 -30.01 -0.53
N ALA A 385 22.09 -29.07 0.26
CA ALA A 385 21.99 -29.23 1.72
C ALA A 385 21.04 -30.37 2.15
N LEU A 386 20.01 -30.69 1.33
CA LEU A 386 19.10 -31.78 1.59
C LEU A 386 19.66 -33.16 1.18
N ASN A 387 20.55 -33.20 0.18
CA ASN A 387 21.04 -34.42 -0.43
C ASN A 387 22.51 -34.72 -0.15
N PHE A 388 23.24 -33.82 0.47
CA PHE A 388 24.66 -34.03 0.76
C PHE A 388 24.84 -34.96 1.95
N ASP A 389 25.90 -35.75 1.91
CA ASP A 389 26.30 -36.79 2.86
C ASP A 389 26.47 -36.24 4.28
N PRO A 390 25.62 -36.61 5.25
CA PRO A 390 25.72 -36.14 6.62
C PRO A 390 26.88 -36.77 7.41
N THR A 391 27.53 -37.79 6.90
CA THR A 391 28.72 -38.40 7.54
C THR A 391 29.97 -37.53 7.37
N VAL A 392 29.93 -36.58 6.45
CA VAL A 392 31.05 -35.70 6.14
C VAL A 392 31.09 -34.53 7.14
N ALA A 393 32.26 -34.27 7.68
CA ALA A 393 32.48 -33.10 8.54
C ALA A 393 32.44 -31.79 7.71
N VAL A 394 32.08 -30.67 8.38
CA VAL A 394 32.02 -29.37 7.72
C VAL A 394 33.36 -28.98 7.11
N ASN A 395 34.42 -29.09 7.89
CA ASN A 395 35.78 -28.79 7.43
C ASN A 395 36.45 -30.01 6.83
N ASN A 396 37.28 -29.79 5.83
CA ASN A 396 38.10 -30.85 5.25
C ASN A 396 39.17 -31.27 6.26
N THR A 397 39.05 -32.53 6.74
CA THR A 397 40.00 -33.12 7.70
C THR A 397 40.97 -34.07 7.03
N VAL A 398 40.83 -34.33 5.70
CA VAL A 398 41.66 -35.24 4.96
C VAL A 398 42.96 -34.58 4.50
N ALA A 399 44.06 -34.97 5.07
CA ALA A 399 45.37 -34.44 4.73
C ALA A 399 45.70 -34.66 3.24
N GLY A 400 46.17 -33.62 2.56
CA GLY A 400 46.57 -33.69 1.15
C GLY A 400 45.42 -33.52 0.14
N THR A 401 44.15 -33.38 0.61
CA THR A 401 43.04 -33.04 -0.28
C THR A 401 42.85 -31.53 -0.38
N PRO A 402 42.74 -30.95 -1.57
CA PRO A 402 42.47 -29.54 -1.72
C PRO A 402 41.05 -29.17 -1.29
N GLY A 403 40.88 -27.97 -0.72
CA GLY A 403 39.60 -27.42 -0.35
C GLY A 403 39.43 -27.23 1.16
N GLN A 404 38.57 -26.27 1.50
CA GLN A 404 38.28 -25.90 2.89
C GLN A 404 37.24 -26.81 3.53
N TYR A 405 36.27 -27.29 2.72
CA TYR A 405 35.11 -28.05 3.18
C TYR A 405 35.23 -29.53 2.88
N GLY A 406 34.52 -30.32 3.68
CA GLY A 406 34.50 -31.79 3.55
C GLY A 406 33.98 -32.27 2.20
N PHE A 407 34.45 -33.42 1.79
CA PHE A 407 34.13 -34.05 0.49
C PHE A 407 33.54 -35.43 0.73
N SER A 408 32.53 -35.85 -0.05
CA SER A 408 31.98 -37.20 0.00
C SER A 408 32.44 -38.03 -1.23
N ASN A 409 32.91 -39.22 -0.98
CA ASN A 409 33.22 -40.21 -2.02
C ASN A 409 32.02 -41.06 -2.43
N LEU A 410 30.87 -40.92 -1.74
CA LEU A 410 29.69 -41.73 -1.93
C LEU A 410 28.71 -41.10 -2.91
N LEU A 411 28.80 -39.81 -3.12
CA LEU A 411 27.87 -39.06 -3.96
C LEU A 411 28.36 -38.98 -5.40
N LEU A 412 27.40 -39.07 -6.33
CA LEU A 412 27.63 -38.78 -7.73
C LEU A 412 27.99 -37.27 -7.91
N SER A 413 28.62 -36.95 -9.03
CA SER A 413 29.21 -35.64 -9.34
C SER A 413 28.24 -34.46 -9.34
N GLU A 414 26.96 -34.70 -9.22
CA GLU A 414 25.93 -33.64 -9.26
C GLU A 414 25.62 -33.00 -7.90
N VAL A 415 25.94 -33.67 -6.79
CA VAL A 415 25.70 -33.18 -5.43
C VAL A 415 27.01 -32.77 -4.81
N PHE A 416 27.19 -31.44 -4.69
CA PHE A 416 28.38 -30.86 -4.10
C PHE A 416 28.13 -30.43 -2.66
N ASN A 417 29.21 -30.30 -1.88
CA ASN A 417 29.14 -29.71 -0.55
C ASN A 417 28.45 -28.33 -0.65
N PRO A 418 27.36 -28.11 0.11
CA PRO A 418 26.57 -26.88 -0.01
C PRO A 418 27.35 -25.64 0.39
N LEU A 419 28.33 -25.74 1.31
CA LEU A 419 29.18 -24.61 1.72
C LEU A 419 30.22 -24.28 0.64
N THR A 420 30.83 -25.28 -0.02
CA THR A 420 31.71 -25.05 -1.18
C THR A 420 30.95 -24.32 -2.28
N LYS A 421 29.72 -24.74 -2.54
CA LYS A 421 28.86 -24.11 -3.54
C LYS A 421 28.49 -22.67 -3.17
N LEU A 422 28.15 -22.47 -1.90
CA LEU A 422 27.83 -21.16 -1.36
C LEU A 422 29.03 -20.21 -1.42
N GLU A 423 30.23 -20.69 -1.08
CA GLU A 423 31.48 -19.91 -1.12
C GLU A 423 31.80 -19.45 -2.56
N ASN A 424 31.64 -20.35 -3.50
CA ASN A 424 31.90 -20.09 -4.94
C ASN A 424 30.77 -19.35 -5.63
N THR A 425 29.63 -19.10 -4.96
CA THR A 425 28.54 -18.33 -5.53
C THR A 425 28.82 -16.84 -5.43
N TYR A 426 28.91 -16.20 -6.60
CA TYR A 426 28.98 -14.76 -6.71
C TYR A 426 27.96 -14.30 -7.77
N ASN A 427 26.88 -13.73 -7.33
CA ASN A 427 25.84 -13.19 -8.21
C ASN A 427 25.46 -11.81 -7.67
N LYS A 428 25.78 -10.76 -8.41
CA LYS A 428 25.42 -9.37 -8.06
C LYS A 428 24.72 -8.73 -9.25
N ASN A 429 23.49 -8.29 -9.00
CA ASN A 429 22.69 -7.56 -9.95
C ASN A 429 22.49 -6.13 -9.45
N MET A 430 22.72 -5.16 -10.32
CA MET A 430 22.47 -3.74 -10.04
C MET A 430 21.55 -3.20 -11.11
N GLY A 431 20.56 -2.44 -10.70
CA GLY A 431 19.60 -1.82 -11.61
C GLY A 431 19.27 -0.41 -11.17
N SER A 432 19.03 0.46 -12.12
CA SER A 432 18.45 1.78 -11.91
C SER A 432 17.29 1.97 -12.86
N LYS A 433 16.22 2.57 -12.37
CA LYS A 433 15.04 2.83 -13.19
C LYS A 433 14.46 4.19 -12.83
N LEU A 434 14.04 4.93 -13.85
CA LEU A 434 13.26 6.15 -13.72
C LEU A 434 12.02 5.99 -14.58
N TYR A 435 10.85 6.09 -13.97
CA TYR A 435 9.59 6.01 -14.71
C TYR A 435 8.56 6.98 -14.15
N GLY A 436 7.57 7.27 -14.97
CA GLY A 436 6.53 8.18 -14.56
C GLY A 436 5.65 8.66 -15.69
N LYS A 437 4.88 9.71 -15.42
CA LYS A 437 4.02 10.34 -16.42
C LYS A 437 3.93 11.85 -16.23
N PHE A 438 3.71 12.52 -17.34
CA PHE A 438 3.17 13.87 -17.43
C PHE A 438 1.74 13.80 -17.91
N GLU A 439 0.83 14.50 -17.25
CA GLU A 439 -0.57 14.51 -17.64
C GLU A 439 -1.10 15.94 -17.62
N LEU A 440 -1.71 16.36 -18.73
CA LEU A 440 -2.36 17.64 -18.89
C LEU A 440 -3.86 17.42 -19.06
N GLN A 441 -4.67 17.98 -18.16
CA GLN A 441 -6.12 17.91 -18.18
C GLN A 441 -6.70 19.28 -18.46
N TYR A 442 -7.47 19.41 -19.53
CA TYR A 442 -8.17 20.64 -19.91
C TYR A 442 -9.68 20.45 -19.86
N GLN A 443 -10.36 21.24 -19.02
CA GLN A 443 -11.82 21.25 -18.91
C GLN A 443 -12.39 22.15 -20.00
N LEU A 444 -12.75 21.55 -21.13
CA LEU A 444 -13.28 22.29 -22.29
C LEU A 444 -14.68 22.82 -21.99
N LEU A 445 -15.58 21.94 -21.48
CA LEU A 445 -16.92 22.23 -21.04
C LEU A 445 -17.15 21.65 -19.64
N ASN A 446 -18.24 21.99 -18.96
CA ASN A 446 -18.51 21.46 -17.62
C ASN A 446 -18.58 19.93 -17.56
N ASN A 447 -18.99 19.30 -18.66
CA ASN A 447 -19.12 17.84 -18.82
C ASN A 447 -18.09 17.22 -19.78
N LEU A 448 -17.17 18.02 -20.35
CA LEU A 448 -16.16 17.53 -21.31
C LEU A 448 -14.75 17.92 -20.85
N ARG A 449 -13.94 16.91 -20.54
CA ARG A 449 -12.51 17.04 -20.22
C ARG A 449 -11.67 16.35 -21.28
N VAL A 450 -10.65 17.06 -21.77
CA VAL A 450 -9.61 16.52 -22.63
C VAL A 450 -8.38 16.23 -21.76
N THR A 451 -7.83 15.04 -21.91
CA THR A 451 -6.63 14.62 -21.16
C THR A 451 -5.56 14.14 -22.11
N SER A 452 -4.38 14.74 -22.02
CA SER A 452 -3.17 14.27 -22.71
C SER A 452 -2.22 13.68 -21.67
N ARG A 453 -1.73 12.48 -21.93
CA ARG A 453 -0.83 11.76 -21.02
C ARG A 453 0.38 11.25 -21.79
N PHE A 454 1.56 11.49 -21.23
CA PHE A 454 2.82 10.96 -21.71
C PHE A 454 3.49 10.18 -20.58
N GLY A 455 3.69 8.87 -20.79
CA GLY A 455 4.41 8.00 -19.87
C GLY A 455 5.82 7.76 -20.35
N TYR A 456 6.76 7.59 -19.43
CA TYR A 456 8.17 7.29 -19.70
C TYR A 456 8.70 6.23 -18.74
N THR A 457 9.69 5.49 -19.20
CA THR A 457 10.39 4.47 -18.41
C THR A 457 11.80 4.29 -18.96
#